data_f9868c4165f40da2e771417bceb37003
#
_entry.id   f9868c4165f40da2e771417bceb37003
#
_cell.length_a   1.000
_cell.length_b   1.000
_cell.length_c   1.000
_cell.angle_alpha   90.00
_cell.angle_beta   90.00
_cell.angle_gamma   90.00
#
_symmetry.space_group_name_H-M   'P 1'
#
loop_
_entity.id
_entity.type
_entity.pdbx_description
1 polymer ?
#
loop_
_entity_poly.entity_id
_entity_poly.type
_entity_poly.pdbx_seq_one_letter_code
_entity_poly.pdbx_strand_id
1 'polypeptide(L)'
;MEQFRNIGVIGRMGSVKVVETLRQLKQYLVANNYQVILEEDTASILPGHGQQVASKRLLGEICDLVIVVGGDGSLLGAARELAKSKIPLLGVNRGRLGFLTDISPSDLEERLSKVLKGEYIVEHRFLLDGHVERNGKPLGFGTALNDVVLHPGKSTRMIGFDLFIDGHFVYAQRSDGLIVATPTGSTAYSLSAGGPIMHPKLDAIVLVPMFPHTLSSRPIVVDGRSEIKLVIGETNEAYPQVSFDGQMNIACAPGDIIRISKKPFKIRLIHPTDHNFYATCRDKLGWASNTIAS
;
A
#
# COMPACT_ATOMS: atom_id res chain seq x y z
N MET A 1 -14.42 5.34 23.20
CA MET A 1 -13.85 4.23 22.43
C MET A 1 -14.84 3.85 21.35
N GLU A 2 -14.37 3.67 20.12
CA GLU A 2 -15.24 3.16 19.05
C GLU A 2 -15.63 1.72 19.41
N GLN A 3 -16.92 1.41 19.38
CA GLN A 3 -17.42 0.05 19.56
C GLN A 3 -17.56 -0.59 18.16
N PHE A 4 -16.76 -1.60 17.87
CA PHE A 4 -16.92 -2.40 16.66
C PHE A 4 -18.10 -3.37 16.85
N ARG A 5 -19.04 -3.37 15.93
CA ARG A 5 -20.18 -4.31 15.88
C ARG A 5 -20.26 -5.03 14.53
N ASN A 6 -20.13 -4.27 13.46
CA ASN A 6 -20.20 -4.76 12.09
C ASN A 6 -18.78 -4.92 11.55
N ILE A 7 -18.34 -6.14 11.37
CA ILE A 7 -16.97 -6.47 10.94
C ILE A 7 -16.98 -6.94 9.50
N GLY A 8 -16.38 -6.14 8.62
CA GLY A 8 -16.10 -6.54 7.24
C GLY A 8 -14.90 -7.48 7.19
N VAL A 9 -14.96 -8.51 6.35
CA VAL A 9 -13.86 -9.46 6.19
C VAL A 9 -13.50 -9.58 4.71
N ILE A 10 -12.21 -9.35 4.41
CA ILE A 10 -11.63 -9.48 3.07
C ILE A 10 -10.50 -10.50 3.13
N GLY A 11 -10.50 -11.48 2.23
CA GLY A 11 -9.49 -12.53 2.14
C GLY A 11 -8.77 -12.55 0.80
N ARG A 12 -7.47 -12.89 0.81
CA ARG A 12 -6.73 -13.12 -0.43
C ARG A 12 -7.22 -14.38 -1.13
N MET A 13 -7.55 -14.27 -2.41
CA MET A 13 -7.91 -15.39 -3.25
C MET A 13 -6.73 -16.35 -3.51
N GLY A 14 -7.03 -17.61 -3.83
CA GLY A 14 -6.05 -18.58 -4.32
C GLY A 14 -5.16 -19.25 -3.27
N SER A 15 -5.47 -19.15 -1.96
CA SER A 15 -4.67 -19.76 -0.90
C SER A 15 -5.52 -20.54 0.11
N VAL A 16 -5.30 -21.86 0.18
CA VAL A 16 -5.96 -22.75 1.16
C VAL A 16 -5.73 -22.26 2.60
N LYS A 17 -4.52 -21.84 2.90
CA LYS A 17 -4.15 -21.31 4.23
C LYS A 17 -4.96 -20.06 4.61
N VAL A 18 -5.30 -19.20 3.65
CA VAL A 18 -6.17 -18.04 3.88
C VAL A 18 -7.58 -18.49 4.22
N VAL A 19 -8.11 -19.49 3.52
CA VAL A 19 -9.45 -20.05 3.77
C VAL A 19 -9.56 -20.60 5.19
N GLU A 20 -8.53 -21.29 5.69
CA GLU A 20 -8.48 -21.80 7.08
C GLU A 20 -8.57 -20.65 8.08
N THR A 21 -7.76 -19.61 7.89
CA THR A 21 -7.76 -18.42 8.78
C THR A 21 -9.09 -17.66 8.71
N LEU A 22 -9.69 -17.54 7.53
CA LEU A 22 -11.03 -16.94 7.37
C LEU A 22 -12.11 -17.71 8.12
N ARG A 23 -12.04 -19.05 8.12
CA ARG A 23 -12.97 -19.90 8.91
C ARG A 23 -12.79 -19.66 10.40
N GLN A 24 -11.55 -19.68 10.90
CA GLN A 24 -11.23 -19.41 12.30
C GLN A 24 -11.71 -18.01 12.71
N LEU A 25 -11.37 -16.98 11.92
CA LEU A 25 -11.79 -15.60 12.16
C LEU A 25 -13.33 -15.48 12.22
N LYS A 26 -14.02 -16.04 11.22
CA LYS A 26 -15.49 -16.04 11.18
C LYS A 26 -16.09 -16.73 12.41
N GLN A 27 -15.60 -17.91 12.77
CA GLN A 27 -16.10 -18.65 13.94
C GLN A 27 -15.92 -17.84 15.22
N TYR A 28 -14.73 -17.26 15.41
CA TYR A 28 -14.44 -16.41 16.58
C TYR A 28 -15.36 -15.20 16.65
N LEU A 29 -15.54 -14.47 15.56
CA LEU A 29 -16.39 -13.26 15.54
C LEU A 29 -17.85 -13.59 15.82
N VAL A 30 -18.41 -14.62 15.19
CA VAL A 30 -19.80 -15.06 15.39
C VAL A 30 -20.01 -15.56 16.82
N ALA A 31 -19.10 -16.34 17.39
CA ALA A 31 -19.19 -16.85 18.76
C ALA A 31 -19.15 -15.72 19.79
N ASN A 32 -18.56 -14.56 19.46
CA ASN A 32 -18.50 -13.37 20.31
C ASN A 32 -19.57 -12.31 19.93
N ASN A 33 -20.61 -12.70 19.20
CA ASN A 33 -21.77 -11.87 18.83
C ASN A 33 -21.45 -10.65 17.95
N TYR A 34 -20.38 -10.69 17.16
CA TYR A 34 -20.11 -9.69 16.11
C TYR A 34 -20.89 -10.02 14.84
N GLN A 35 -21.40 -8.99 14.16
CA GLN A 35 -21.98 -9.15 12.85
C GLN A 35 -20.85 -9.20 11.80
N VAL A 36 -20.76 -10.33 11.12
CA VAL A 36 -19.74 -10.55 10.09
C VAL A 36 -20.33 -10.29 8.70
N ILE A 37 -19.63 -9.47 7.90
CA ILE A 37 -20.02 -9.19 6.52
C ILE A 37 -18.83 -9.56 5.63
N LEU A 38 -19.03 -10.53 4.74
CA LEU A 38 -17.98 -10.99 3.84
C LEU A 38 -17.96 -10.15 2.56
N GLU A 39 -16.78 -9.84 2.11
CA GLU A 39 -16.60 -9.29 0.76
C GLU A 39 -16.94 -10.37 -0.29
N GLU A 40 -17.41 -9.96 -1.48
CA GLU A 40 -17.95 -10.84 -2.53
C GLU A 40 -16.99 -11.97 -2.94
N ASP A 41 -15.73 -11.64 -3.27
CA ASP A 41 -14.71 -12.64 -3.63
C ASP A 41 -14.39 -13.56 -2.44
N THR A 42 -14.32 -12.99 -1.23
CA THR A 42 -14.09 -13.72 0.02
C THR A 42 -15.22 -14.70 0.31
N ALA A 43 -16.46 -14.31 0.08
CA ALA A 43 -17.63 -15.18 0.25
C ALA A 43 -17.56 -16.38 -0.71
N SER A 44 -17.11 -16.19 -1.94
CA SER A 44 -17.01 -17.25 -2.95
C SER A 44 -16.07 -18.41 -2.55
N ILE A 45 -15.04 -18.13 -1.72
CA ILE A 45 -14.10 -19.16 -1.22
C ILE A 45 -14.50 -19.75 0.13
N LEU A 46 -15.64 -19.34 0.69
CA LEU A 46 -16.19 -19.85 1.96
C LEU A 46 -17.60 -20.41 1.77
N PRO A 47 -17.80 -21.47 1.00
CA PRO A 47 -19.13 -22.03 0.75
C PRO A 47 -19.82 -22.40 2.08
N GLY A 48 -21.12 -22.11 2.17
CA GLY A 48 -21.91 -22.36 3.38
C GLY A 48 -21.61 -21.42 4.54
N HIS A 49 -21.06 -20.23 4.29
CA HIS A 49 -20.67 -19.26 5.33
C HIS A 49 -21.86 -18.73 6.14
N GLY A 50 -23.06 -18.58 5.54
CA GLY A 50 -24.28 -18.10 6.22
C GLY A 50 -24.22 -16.64 6.67
N GLN A 51 -23.31 -15.83 6.12
CA GLN A 51 -23.11 -14.43 6.47
C GLN A 51 -23.63 -13.50 5.38
N GLN A 52 -23.89 -12.23 5.72
CA GLN A 52 -24.15 -11.18 4.75
C GLN A 52 -22.96 -11.01 3.82
N VAL A 53 -23.22 -10.71 2.56
CA VAL A 53 -22.20 -10.45 1.52
C VAL A 53 -22.34 -9.02 1.01
N ALA A 54 -21.24 -8.34 0.80
CA ALA A 54 -21.22 -6.97 0.30
C ALA A 54 -19.98 -6.71 -0.58
N SER A 55 -20.10 -5.78 -1.51
CA SER A 55 -18.95 -5.27 -2.24
C SER A 55 -18.00 -4.52 -1.29
N LYS A 56 -16.73 -4.39 -1.65
CA LYS A 56 -15.74 -3.65 -0.86
C LYS A 56 -16.21 -2.21 -0.56
N ARG A 57 -16.82 -1.56 -1.55
CA ARG A 57 -17.37 -0.22 -1.37
C ARG A 57 -18.44 -0.22 -0.26
N LEU A 58 -19.37 -1.15 -0.31
CA LEU A 58 -20.45 -1.23 0.68
C LEU A 58 -19.92 -1.60 2.07
N LEU A 59 -18.88 -2.45 2.17
CA LEU A 59 -18.19 -2.68 3.45
C LEU A 59 -17.72 -1.37 4.10
N GLY A 60 -17.17 -0.45 3.30
CA GLY A 60 -16.73 0.86 3.77
C GLY A 60 -17.84 1.77 4.30
N GLU A 61 -19.09 1.51 3.91
CA GLU A 61 -20.27 2.30 4.30
C GLU A 61 -21.01 1.71 5.51
N ILE A 62 -21.01 0.38 5.68
CA ILE A 62 -21.84 -0.31 6.68
C ILE A 62 -21.07 -0.98 7.82
N CYS A 63 -19.74 -1.13 7.70
CA CYS A 63 -18.92 -1.75 8.73
C CYS A 63 -18.24 -0.70 9.62
N ASP A 64 -17.84 -1.15 10.82
CA ASP A 64 -17.09 -0.33 11.78
C ASP A 64 -15.58 -0.62 11.70
N LEU A 65 -15.22 -1.81 11.23
CA LEU A 65 -13.86 -2.30 11.05
C LEU A 65 -13.83 -3.24 9.85
N VAL A 66 -12.77 -3.20 9.05
CA VAL A 66 -12.50 -4.22 8.03
C VAL A 66 -11.23 -4.98 8.38
N ILE A 67 -11.35 -6.31 8.49
CA ILE A 67 -10.21 -7.22 8.73
C ILE A 67 -9.80 -7.83 7.39
N VAL A 68 -8.53 -7.66 7.05
CA VAL A 68 -7.96 -8.17 5.80
C VAL A 68 -7.05 -9.35 6.10
N VAL A 69 -7.42 -10.54 5.61
CA VAL A 69 -6.65 -11.79 5.78
C VAL A 69 -5.79 -12.04 4.55
N GLY A 70 -4.48 -11.90 4.72
CA GLY A 70 -3.52 -12.06 3.61
C GLY A 70 -2.14 -11.53 3.96
N GLY A 71 -1.44 -10.98 3.01
CA GLY A 71 -0.19 -10.25 3.21
C GLY A 71 -0.37 -8.75 2.93
N ASP A 72 0.74 -8.00 2.98
CA ASP A 72 0.74 -6.55 2.72
C ASP A 72 0.05 -6.19 1.40
N GLY A 73 0.28 -6.96 0.32
CA GLY A 73 -0.38 -6.73 -0.97
C GLY A 73 -1.91 -6.79 -0.94
N SER A 74 -2.50 -7.64 -0.08
CA SER A 74 -3.95 -7.70 0.10
C SER A 74 -4.47 -6.47 0.84
N LEU A 75 -3.71 -6.03 1.84
CA LEU A 75 -4.04 -4.82 2.59
C LEU A 75 -3.91 -3.57 1.71
N LEU A 76 -2.89 -3.48 0.84
CA LEU A 76 -2.76 -2.40 -0.15
C LEU A 76 -4.00 -2.28 -1.04
N GLY A 77 -4.47 -3.40 -1.58
CA GLY A 77 -5.69 -3.44 -2.40
C GLY A 77 -6.91 -2.93 -1.66
N ALA A 78 -7.17 -3.47 -0.46
CA ALA A 78 -8.28 -3.06 0.39
C ALA A 78 -8.18 -1.58 0.79
N ALA A 79 -6.98 -1.12 1.17
CA ALA A 79 -6.73 0.26 1.58
C ALA A 79 -7.06 1.27 0.48
N ARG A 80 -6.70 0.99 -0.79
CA ARG A 80 -7.01 1.89 -1.90
C ARG A 80 -8.51 1.99 -2.18
N GLU A 81 -9.20 0.85 -2.17
CA GLU A 81 -10.64 0.81 -2.45
C GLU A 81 -11.46 1.43 -1.32
N LEU A 82 -11.05 1.22 -0.06
CA LEU A 82 -11.72 1.71 1.14
C LEU A 82 -11.23 3.09 1.61
N ALA A 83 -10.25 3.69 0.93
CA ALA A 83 -9.63 4.93 1.38
C ALA A 83 -10.62 6.09 1.63
N LYS A 84 -11.68 6.19 0.80
CA LYS A 84 -12.69 7.26 0.91
C LYS A 84 -13.63 7.09 2.10
N SER A 85 -13.88 5.86 2.55
CA SER A 85 -14.80 5.56 3.65
C SER A 85 -14.22 5.90 5.02
N LYS A 86 -12.89 6.06 5.12
CA LYS A 86 -12.16 6.28 6.38
C LYS A 86 -12.33 5.16 7.41
N ILE A 87 -12.87 4.00 7.00
CA ILE A 87 -13.02 2.85 7.86
C ILE A 87 -11.65 2.34 8.33
N PRO A 88 -11.50 1.94 9.61
CA PRO A 88 -10.27 1.35 10.08
C PRO A 88 -10.04 -0.03 9.46
N LEU A 89 -8.77 -0.33 9.15
CA LEU A 89 -8.32 -1.59 8.58
C LEU A 89 -7.40 -2.30 9.55
N LEU A 90 -7.60 -3.61 9.73
CA LEU A 90 -6.75 -4.48 10.53
C LEU A 90 -6.19 -5.59 9.63
N GLY A 91 -4.88 -5.78 9.62
CA GLY A 91 -4.22 -6.82 8.84
C GLY A 91 -3.96 -8.10 9.62
N VAL A 92 -4.47 -9.23 9.12
CA VAL A 92 -4.12 -10.58 9.61
C VAL A 92 -3.20 -11.23 8.60
N ASN A 93 -1.98 -11.51 9.01
CA ASN A 93 -0.94 -12.07 8.16
C ASN A 93 -1.17 -13.56 7.92
N ARG A 94 -0.89 -14.02 6.71
CA ARG A 94 -0.90 -15.45 6.36
C ARG A 94 0.38 -15.86 5.61
N GLY A 95 1.52 -15.48 6.16
CA GLY A 95 2.85 -15.77 5.62
C GLY A 95 3.94 -15.28 6.56
N ARG A 96 5.01 -14.72 6.01
CA ARG A 96 5.98 -13.97 6.82
C ARG A 96 5.35 -12.66 7.27
N LEU A 97 5.55 -12.28 8.52
CA LEU A 97 5.08 -11.01 9.10
C LEU A 97 5.29 -9.86 8.10
N GLY A 98 4.25 -9.04 7.87
CA GLY A 98 4.30 -7.90 6.97
C GLY A 98 4.73 -6.62 7.67
N PHE A 99 4.86 -5.53 6.91
CA PHE A 99 4.96 -4.18 7.46
C PHE A 99 3.60 -3.56 7.79
N LEU A 100 2.52 -4.16 7.27
CA LEU A 100 1.15 -3.69 7.41
C LEU A 100 0.22 -4.70 8.08
N THR A 101 0.68 -5.95 8.27
CA THR A 101 -0.12 -7.06 8.78
C THR A 101 0.56 -7.67 10.01
N ASP A 102 0.01 -7.41 11.20
CA ASP A 102 0.67 -7.70 12.50
C ASP A 102 0.16 -8.95 13.20
N ILE A 103 -1.06 -9.39 12.92
CA ILE A 103 -1.66 -10.51 13.63
C ILE A 103 -1.32 -11.80 12.89
N SER A 104 -0.65 -12.73 13.56
CA SER A 104 -0.42 -14.07 13.04
C SER A 104 -1.64 -14.98 13.31
N PRO A 105 -1.86 -16.03 12.50
CA PRO A 105 -2.96 -16.96 12.78
C PRO A 105 -2.85 -17.69 14.12
N SER A 106 -1.63 -17.88 14.63
CA SER A 106 -1.39 -18.49 15.98
C SER A 106 -1.93 -17.63 17.11
N ASP A 107 -1.89 -16.30 16.95
CA ASP A 107 -2.23 -15.34 17.99
C ASP A 107 -3.56 -14.63 17.69
N LEU A 108 -4.30 -15.12 16.67
CA LEU A 108 -5.46 -14.44 16.11
C LEU A 108 -6.50 -14.09 17.17
N GLU A 109 -6.95 -15.08 17.94
CA GLU A 109 -8.05 -14.89 18.90
C GLU A 109 -7.64 -13.99 20.07
N GLU A 110 -6.43 -14.18 20.61
CA GLU A 110 -5.92 -13.35 21.71
C GLU A 110 -5.78 -11.89 21.29
N ARG A 111 -5.07 -11.62 20.18
CA ARG A 111 -4.81 -10.26 19.71
C ARG A 111 -6.09 -9.58 19.22
N LEU A 112 -6.94 -10.31 18.51
CA LEU A 112 -8.22 -9.78 18.05
C LEU A 112 -9.15 -9.44 19.22
N SER A 113 -9.19 -10.28 20.29
CA SER A 113 -9.95 -9.99 21.51
C SER A 113 -9.54 -8.64 22.12
N LYS A 114 -8.23 -8.37 22.21
CA LYS A 114 -7.70 -7.10 22.73
C LYS A 114 -8.13 -5.93 21.85
N VAL A 115 -7.93 -6.04 20.53
CA VAL A 115 -8.33 -5.00 19.57
C VAL A 115 -9.82 -4.69 19.65
N LEU A 116 -10.67 -5.71 19.66
CA LEU A 116 -12.14 -5.53 19.72
C LEU A 116 -12.63 -4.96 21.05
N LYS A 117 -11.86 -5.10 22.13
CA LYS A 117 -12.09 -4.44 23.44
C LYS A 117 -11.56 -3.01 23.50
N GLY A 118 -10.93 -2.51 22.44
CA GLY A 118 -10.39 -1.15 22.38
C GLY A 118 -8.89 -1.03 22.71
N GLU A 119 -8.18 -2.15 22.91
CA GLU A 119 -6.76 -2.18 23.17
C GLU A 119 -5.97 -2.22 21.86
N TYR A 120 -5.87 -1.07 21.18
CA TYR A 120 -5.17 -0.92 19.90
C TYR A 120 -4.58 0.48 19.76
N ILE A 121 -3.66 0.61 18.82
CA ILE A 121 -3.16 1.90 18.34
C ILE A 121 -3.67 2.16 16.92
N VAL A 122 -3.86 3.43 16.58
CA VAL A 122 -4.27 3.85 15.24
C VAL A 122 -3.11 4.55 14.56
N GLU A 123 -2.74 4.07 13.38
CA GLU A 123 -1.81 4.76 12.50
C GLU A 123 -2.54 5.34 11.29
N HIS A 124 -2.21 6.58 10.96
CA HIS A 124 -2.75 7.26 9.78
C HIS A 124 -1.70 7.23 8.67
N ARG A 125 -2.04 6.64 7.53
CA ARG A 125 -1.18 6.58 6.35
C ARG A 125 -1.80 7.40 5.23
N PHE A 126 -1.01 8.26 4.61
CA PHE A 126 -1.47 8.97 3.43
C PHE A 126 -1.25 8.14 2.16
N LEU A 127 -1.96 8.50 1.11
CA LEU A 127 -1.83 7.89 -0.20
C LEU A 127 -1.35 8.94 -1.20
N LEU A 128 -0.70 8.47 -2.25
CA LEU A 128 -0.43 9.26 -3.45
C LEU A 128 -1.57 9.11 -4.44
N ASP A 129 -1.88 10.19 -5.12
CA ASP A 129 -2.78 10.26 -6.26
C ASP A 129 -1.97 10.62 -7.48
N GLY A 130 -2.11 9.86 -8.55
CA GLY A 130 -1.40 10.11 -9.80
C GLY A 130 -2.38 10.28 -10.96
N HIS A 131 -2.15 11.31 -11.75
CA HIS A 131 -2.92 11.62 -12.95
C HIS A 131 -2.00 11.63 -14.16
N VAL A 132 -2.41 10.96 -15.22
CA VAL A 132 -1.70 10.97 -16.50
C VAL A 132 -2.50 11.79 -17.50
N GLU A 133 -1.84 12.73 -18.15
CA GLU A 133 -2.43 13.65 -19.13
C GLU A 133 -1.71 13.49 -20.48
N ARG A 134 -2.48 13.48 -21.56
CA ARG A 134 -1.99 13.52 -22.95
C ARG A 134 -2.63 14.70 -23.68
N ASN A 135 -1.80 15.59 -24.24
CA ASN A 135 -2.28 16.80 -24.95
C ASN A 135 -3.30 17.61 -24.14
N GLY A 136 -3.05 17.76 -22.83
CA GLY A 136 -3.93 18.50 -21.92
C GLY A 136 -5.25 17.79 -21.56
N LYS A 137 -5.44 16.53 -21.98
CA LYS A 137 -6.63 15.73 -21.65
C LYS A 137 -6.28 14.61 -20.68
N PRO A 138 -7.15 14.30 -19.69
CA PRO A 138 -6.95 13.18 -18.80
C PRO A 138 -6.90 11.86 -19.58
N LEU A 139 -5.84 11.07 -19.37
CA LEU A 139 -5.67 9.73 -19.92
C LEU A 139 -6.08 8.66 -18.90
N GLY A 140 -5.73 8.89 -17.63
CA GLY A 140 -6.05 7.98 -16.55
C GLY A 140 -5.58 8.51 -15.20
N PHE A 141 -6.00 7.84 -14.15
CA PHE A 141 -5.60 8.17 -12.78
C PHE A 141 -5.44 6.88 -11.96
N GLY A 142 -4.67 6.97 -10.90
CA GLY A 142 -4.46 5.87 -9.96
C GLY A 142 -4.14 6.38 -8.56
N THR A 143 -4.25 5.48 -7.59
CA THR A 143 -3.93 5.76 -6.18
C THR A 143 -2.97 4.71 -5.68
N ALA A 144 -1.98 5.12 -4.88
CA ALA A 144 -1.01 4.23 -4.28
C ALA A 144 -0.86 4.49 -2.77
N LEU A 145 -0.74 3.43 -1.99
CA LEU A 145 -0.35 3.50 -0.58
C LEU A 145 1.17 3.41 -0.43
N ASN A 146 1.82 2.60 -1.26
CA ASN A 146 3.29 2.50 -1.29
C ASN A 146 3.91 3.49 -2.26
N ASP A 147 3.70 3.30 -3.56
CA ASP A 147 4.46 4.00 -4.58
C ASP A 147 3.72 4.16 -5.93
N VAL A 148 4.11 5.22 -6.62
CA VAL A 148 3.82 5.44 -8.05
C VAL A 148 5.15 5.31 -8.79
N VAL A 149 5.22 4.40 -9.75
CA VAL A 149 6.46 4.05 -10.44
C VAL A 149 6.35 4.32 -11.93
N LEU A 150 7.19 5.18 -12.46
CA LEU A 150 7.44 5.30 -13.89
C LEU A 150 8.49 4.24 -14.28
N HIS A 151 8.19 3.38 -15.27
CA HIS A 151 9.09 2.29 -15.70
C HIS A 151 8.93 1.99 -17.20
N PRO A 152 9.91 1.33 -17.86
CA PRO A 152 9.89 1.12 -19.31
C PRO A 152 8.91 0.05 -19.79
N GLY A 153 8.11 -0.52 -18.90
CA GLY A 153 7.19 -1.61 -19.24
C GLY A 153 7.94 -2.89 -19.61
N LYS A 154 7.68 -3.39 -20.82
CA LYS A 154 8.33 -4.58 -21.35
C LYS A 154 9.66 -4.27 -22.07
N SER A 155 10.02 -3.01 -22.24
CA SER A 155 11.25 -2.59 -22.91
C SER A 155 12.45 -2.73 -21.97
N THR A 156 13.60 -3.08 -22.53
CA THR A 156 14.90 -3.04 -21.82
C THR A 156 15.65 -1.73 -22.04
N ARG A 157 15.04 -0.77 -22.75
CA ARG A 157 15.64 0.53 -23.03
C ARG A 157 15.32 1.51 -21.92
N MET A 158 16.29 2.29 -21.51
CA MET A 158 16.09 3.40 -20.58
C MET A 158 15.09 4.41 -21.14
N ILE A 159 14.35 5.04 -20.25
CA ILE A 159 13.42 6.11 -20.56
C ILE A 159 14.00 7.48 -20.19
N GLY A 160 13.72 8.48 -21.00
CA GLY A 160 14.04 9.88 -20.73
C GLY A 160 12.81 10.59 -20.16
N PHE A 161 13.01 11.38 -19.15
CA PHE A 161 11.94 12.21 -18.57
C PHE A 161 12.52 13.42 -17.84
N ASP A 162 11.70 14.47 -17.73
CA ASP A 162 11.97 15.66 -16.95
C ASP A 162 11.20 15.61 -15.64
N LEU A 163 11.88 15.92 -14.53
CA LEU A 163 11.29 16.02 -13.20
C LEU A 163 11.10 17.49 -12.81
N PHE A 164 9.92 17.78 -12.30
CA PHE A 164 9.59 19.06 -11.66
C PHE A 164 9.00 18.78 -10.27
N ILE A 165 9.34 19.61 -9.29
CA ILE A 165 8.79 19.60 -7.94
C ILE A 165 8.27 21.00 -7.63
N ASP A 166 7.00 21.12 -7.25
CA ASP A 166 6.32 22.39 -6.96
C ASP A 166 6.49 23.41 -8.11
N GLY A 167 6.44 22.93 -9.37
CA GLY A 167 6.62 23.72 -10.57
C GLY A 167 8.08 24.03 -10.93
N HIS A 168 9.05 23.74 -10.08
CA HIS A 168 10.46 23.97 -10.35
C HIS A 168 11.09 22.78 -11.07
N PHE A 169 11.82 23.06 -12.15
CA PHE A 169 12.62 22.03 -12.84
C PHE A 169 13.74 21.54 -11.93
N VAL A 170 13.86 20.23 -11.78
CA VAL A 170 14.90 19.60 -10.95
C VAL A 170 15.99 19.01 -11.82
N TYR A 171 15.63 18.13 -12.75
CA TYR A 171 16.56 17.53 -13.73
C TYR A 171 15.85 16.90 -14.91
N ALA A 172 16.60 16.74 -16.02
CA ALA A 172 16.30 15.80 -17.10
C ALA A 172 17.15 14.55 -16.89
N GLN A 173 16.56 13.36 -16.98
CA GLN A 173 17.27 12.11 -16.69
C GLN A 173 16.92 11.00 -17.69
N ARG A 174 17.90 10.13 -17.96
CA ARG A 174 17.70 8.83 -18.60
C ARG A 174 18.02 7.73 -17.58
N SER A 175 17.07 6.83 -17.39
CA SER A 175 17.17 5.75 -16.38
C SER A 175 16.14 4.65 -16.70
N ASP A 176 16.15 3.57 -15.92
CA ASP A 176 15.10 2.55 -16.00
C ASP A 176 13.77 3.08 -15.38
N GLY A 177 13.79 4.26 -14.75
CA GLY A 177 12.59 4.92 -14.27
C GLY A 177 12.77 5.68 -12.98
N LEU A 178 11.64 6.00 -12.35
CA LEU A 178 11.57 6.74 -11.10
C LEU A 178 10.48 6.14 -10.20
N ILE A 179 10.82 5.89 -8.95
CA ILE A 179 9.88 5.52 -7.90
C ILE A 179 9.55 6.76 -7.08
N VAL A 180 8.28 7.09 -6.94
CA VAL A 180 7.77 8.12 -6.05
C VAL A 180 7.01 7.42 -4.93
N ALA A 181 7.58 7.37 -3.71
CA ALA A 181 7.05 6.55 -2.63
C ALA A 181 6.64 7.35 -1.40
N THR A 182 5.61 6.85 -0.72
CA THR A 182 5.22 7.28 0.63
C THR A 182 6.20 6.70 1.67
N PRO A 183 6.15 7.14 2.93
CA PRO A 183 6.87 6.46 4.01
C PRO A 183 6.49 4.98 4.16
N THR A 184 5.22 4.62 3.88
CA THR A 184 4.78 3.22 3.84
C THR A 184 5.52 2.44 2.76
N GLY A 185 5.62 2.99 1.54
CA GLY A 185 6.32 2.38 0.41
C GLY A 185 7.84 2.42 0.50
N SER A 186 8.41 3.20 1.44
CA SER A 186 9.87 3.27 1.63
C SER A 186 10.50 1.92 2.00
N THR A 187 9.71 0.99 2.53
CA THR A 187 10.14 -0.39 2.84
C THR A 187 9.77 -1.40 1.76
N ALA A 188 9.19 -0.96 0.64
CA ALA A 188 8.78 -1.78 -0.51
C ALA A 188 9.77 -1.63 -1.68
N TYR A 189 9.29 -1.33 -2.88
CA TYR A 189 10.14 -1.25 -4.07
C TYR A 189 11.20 -0.14 -3.98
N SER A 190 10.87 0.97 -3.34
CA SER A 190 11.82 2.04 -3.04
C SER A 190 13.07 1.55 -2.31
N LEU A 191 12.91 0.66 -1.31
CA LEU A 191 14.05 0.09 -0.59
C LEU A 191 14.94 -0.75 -1.51
N SER A 192 14.36 -1.57 -2.38
CA SER A 192 15.11 -2.39 -3.35
C SER A 192 15.92 -1.55 -4.33
N ALA A 193 15.44 -0.34 -4.64
CA ALA A 193 16.12 0.63 -5.50
C ALA A 193 17.14 1.53 -4.75
N GLY A 194 17.41 1.25 -3.46
CA GLY A 194 18.37 2.01 -2.65
C GLY A 194 17.82 3.27 -2.00
N GLY A 195 16.50 3.40 -1.91
CA GLY A 195 15.84 4.48 -1.16
C GLY A 195 16.01 4.34 0.35
N PRO A 196 15.92 5.43 1.12
CA PRO A 196 15.99 5.41 2.56
C PRO A 196 14.72 4.82 3.18
N ILE A 197 14.85 4.15 4.32
CA ILE A 197 13.71 3.77 5.14
C ILE A 197 13.18 5.02 5.84
N MET A 198 11.91 5.31 5.62
CA MET A 198 11.23 6.43 6.26
C MET A 198 10.26 5.92 7.33
N HIS A 199 10.30 6.53 8.52
CA HIS A 199 9.33 6.18 9.56
C HIS A 199 7.90 6.53 9.08
N PRO A 200 6.90 5.66 9.28
CA PRO A 200 5.54 5.85 8.76
C PRO A 200 4.83 7.14 9.18
N LYS A 201 5.25 7.74 10.28
CA LYS A 201 4.68 9.01 10.80
C LYS A 201 5.21 10.26 10.09
N LEU A 202 6.24 10.12 9.23
CA LEU A 202 6.78 11.26 8.49
C LEU A 202 5.76 11.74 7.43
N ASP A 203 5.69 13.05 7.26
CA ASP A 203 4.95 13.67 6.17
C ASP A 203 5.93 14.06 5.06
N ALA A 204 6.42 13.07 4.33
CA ALA A 204 7.43 13.23 3.30
C ALA A 204 7.18 12.27 2.14
N ILE A 205 7.70 12.60 0.96
CA ILE A 205 7.71 11.76 -0.24
C ILE A 205 9.16 11.52 -0.62
N VAL A 206 9.51 10.28 -0.97
CA VAL A 206 10.83 9.97 -1.50
C VAL A 206 10.75 9.68 -2.99
N LEU A 207 11.69 10.26 -3.75
CA LEU A 207 11.89 10.01 -5.18
C LEU A 207 13.18 9.21 -5.32
N VAL A 208 13.09 8.01 -5.88
CA VAL A 208 14.22 7.08 -6.03
C VAL A 208 14.43 6.77 -7.52
N PRO A 209 15.47 7.30 -8.15
CA PRO A 209 15.84 6.96 -9.52
C PRO A 209 16.26 5.50 -9.63
N MET A 210 15.77 4.81 -10.69
CA MET A 210 16.14 3.41 -10.96
C MET A 210 17.24 3.36 -12.00
N PHE A 211 18.42 2.85 -11.63
CA PHE A 211 19.58 2.67 -12.51
C PHE A 211 19.85 3.89 -13.41
N PRO A 212 20.05 5.08 -12.82
CA PRO A 212 20.28 6.30 -13.60
C PRO A 212 21.60 6.24 -14.35
N HIS A 213 21.63 6.75 -15.57
CA HIS A 213 22.87 6.85 -16.37
C HIS A 213 23.86 7.89 -15.78
N THR A 214 23.39 8.74 -14.89
CA THR A 214 24.18 9.80 -14.24
C THR A 214 24.71 9.34 -12.88
N LEU A 215 26.02 9.32 -12.69
CA LEU A 215 26.67 8.87 -11.46
C LEU A 215 26.34 9.72 -10.21
N SER A 216 25.94 10.96 -10.38
CA SER A 216 25.59 11.89 -9.30
C SER A 216 24.14 11.78 -8.83
N SER A 217 23.30 11.00 -9.51
CA SER A 217 21.90 10.83 -9.14
C SER A 217 21.77 10.13 -7.79
N ARG A 218 20.90 10.67 -6.93
CA ARG A 218 20.63 10.15 -5.57
C ARG A 218 19.14 10.24 -5.28
N PRO A 219 18.59 9.39 -4.39
CA PRO A 219 17.25 9.59 -3.87
C PRO A 219 17.08 10.95 -3.22
N ILE A 220 15.92 11.57 -3.44
CA ILE A 220 15.55 12.88 -2.89
C ILE A 220 14.34 12.69 -2.00
N VAL A 221 14.36 13.27 -0.79
CA VAL A 221 13.19 13.32 0.10
C VAL A 221 12.66 14.75 0.10
N VAL A 222 11.36 14.91 -0.11
CA VAL A 222 10.66 16.19 -0.20
C VAL A 222 9.48 16.25 0.77
N ASP A 223 8.90 17.43 0.97
CA ASP A 223 7.71 17.62 1.81
C ASP A 223 6.54 16.77 1.24
N GLY A 224 5.75 16.16 2.12
CA GLY A 224 4.62 15.34 1.71
C GLY A 224 3.51 16.10 0.97
N ARG A 225 3.54 17.44 0.97
CA ARG A 225 2.60 18.31 0.23
C ARG A 225 3.08 18.68 -1.15
N SER A 226 4.34 18.35 -1.50
CA SER A 226 4.90 18.69 -2.80
C SER A 226 4.14 18.03 -3.94
N GLU A 227 3.94 18.77 -5.02
CA GLU A 227 3.45 18.25 -6.30
C GLU A 227 4.65 17.79 -7.14
N ILE A 228 4.62 16.53 -7.55
CA ILE A 228 5.63 15.94 -8.44
C ILE A 228 5.06 15.91 -9.85
N LYS A 229 5.76 16.48 -10.81
CA LYS A 229 5.40 16.42 -12.22
C LYS A 229 6.53 15.76 -13.01
N LEU A 230 6.18 14.72 -13.77
CA LEU A 230 7.08 14.08 -14.74
C LEU A 230 6.57 14.39 -16.15
N VAL A 231 7.49 14.72 -17.04
CA VAL A 231 7.20 14.92 -18.47
C VAL A 231 7.98 13.84 -19.23
N ILE A 232 7.29 12.99 -19.96
CA ILE A 232 7.92 11.94 -20.75
C ILE A 232 8.64 12.56 -21.93
N GLY A 233 9.95 12.28 -22.08
CA GLY A 233 10.77 12.85 -23.14
C GLY A 233 10.28 12.46 -24.53
N GLU A 234 10.29 13.40 -25.46
CA GLU A 234 9.83 13.23 -26.85
C GLU A 234 10.65 12.20 -27.65
N THR A 235 11.89 11.97 -27.26
CA THR A 235 12.82 11.05 -27.96
C THR A 235 12.74 9.61 -27.47
N ASN A 236 11.79 9.28 -26.60
CA ASN A 236 11.63 7.91 -26.13
C ASN A 236 11.14 6.99 -27.26
N GLU A 237 11.89 5.92 -27.50
CA GLU A 237 11.48 4.85 -28.44
C GLU A 237 10.56 3.81 -27.78
N ALA A 238 10.56 3.76 -26.44
CA ALA A 238 9.71 2.86 -25.64
C ALA A 238 8.46 3.61 -25.17
N TYR A 239 7.37 2.86 -25.02
CA TYR A 239 6.18 3.33 -24.35
C TYR A 239 6.26 3.00 -22.86
N PRO A 240 6.67 3.97 -22.01
CA PRO A 240 6.76 3.73 -20.59
C PRO A 240 5.40 3.50 -19.99
N GLN A 241 5.39 3.00 -18.74
CA GLN A 241 4.17 2.80 -17.97
C GLN A 241 4.30 3.47 -16.61
N VAL A 242 3.19 3.91 -16.08
CA VAL A 242 3.08 4.33 -14.69
C VAL A 242 2.30 3.26 -13.94
N SER A 243 2.92 2.68 -12.90
CA SER A 243 2.26 1.72 -12.03
C SER A 243 1.94 2.31 -10.66
N PHE A 244 0.86 1.80 -10.05
CA PHE A 244 0.39 2.19 -8.72
C PHE A 244 0.39 0.95 -7.84
N ASP A 245 1.25 0.91 -6.81
CA ASP A 245 1.48 -0.24 -5.92
C ASP A 245 1.80 -1.55 -6.68
N GLY A 246 2.30 -1.48 -7.91
CA GLY A 246 2.52 -2.64 -8.77
C GLY A 246 1.25 -3.39 -9.20
N GLN A 247 0.05 -2.83 -8.96
CA GLN A 247 -1.24 -3.52 -9.19
C GLN A 247 -2.07 -2.91 -10.32
N MET A 248 -1.85 -1.65 -10.66
CA MET A 248 -2.53 -0.95 -11.75
C MET A 248 -1.48 -0.27 -12.62
N ASN A 249 -1.64 -0.35 -13.93
CA ASN A 249 -0.71 0.26 -14.87
C ASN A 249 -1.45 1.15 -15.88
N ILE A 250 -0.85 2.28 -16.22
CA ILE A 250 -1.29 3.19 -17.29
C ILE A 250 -0.15 3.30 -18.30
N ALA A 251 -0.43 2.99 -19.58
CA ALA A 251 0.55 3.16 -20.65
C ALA A 251 0.71 4.62 -21.03
N CYS A 252 1.95 5.08 -21.08
CA CYS A 252 2.31 6.44 -21.45
C CYS A 252 2.99 6.47 -22.83
N ALA A 253 3.03 7.66 -23.44
CA ALA A 253 3.71 7.96 -24.69
C ALA A 253 4.62 9.19 -24.51
N PRO A 254 5.55 9.45 -25.45
CA PRO A 254 6.31 10.69 -25.50
C PRO A 254 5.39 11.93 -25.38
N GLY A 255 5.80 12.90 -24.58
CA GLY A 255 5.04 14.13 -24.30
C GLY A 255 3.96 14.02 -23.25
N ASP A 256 3.62 12.83 -22.76
CA ASP A 256 2.65 12.68 -21.66
C ASP A 256 3.18 13.29 -20.37
N ILE A 257 2.26 13.82 -19.57
CA ILE A 257 2.55 14.42 -18.27
C ILE A 257 1.95 13.56 -17.17
N ILE A 258 2.75 13.22 -16.16
CA ILE A 258 2.31 12.54 -14.95
C ILE A 258 2.39 13.53 -13.81
N ARG A 259 1.28 13.76 -13.10
CA ARG A 259 1.22 14.56 -11.88
C ARG A 259 0.94 13.65 -10.70
N ILE A 260 1.75 13.75 -9.66
CA ILE A 260 1.64 12.93 -8.45
C ILE A 260 1.59 13.88 -7.26
N SER A 261 0.59 13.68 -6.40
CA SER A 261 0.43 14.46 -5.18
C SER A 261 -0.19 13.63 -4.07
N LYS A 262 -0.13 14.12 -2.86
CA LYS A 262 -0.75 13.48 -1.71
C LYS A 262 -2.28 13.65 -1.75
N LYS A 263 -3.01 12.55 -1.47
CA LYS A 263 -4.48 12.62 -1.31
C LYS A 263 -4.87 13.44 -0.08
N PRO A 264 -6.03 14.12 -0.12
CA PRO A 264 -6.52 14.95 0.99
C PRO A 264 -6.98 14.13 2.21
N PHE A 265 -7.09 12.82 2.10
CA PHE A 265 -7.49 11.91 3.17
C PHE A 265 -6.45 10.83 3.43
N LYS A 266 -6.46 10.28 4.64
CA LYS A 266 -5.58 9.21 5.09
C LYS A 266 -6.40 7.97 5.38
N ILE A 267 -5.79 6.80 5.21
CA ILE A 267 -6.36 5.55 5.74
C ILE A 267 -6.00 5.42 7.22
N ARG A 268 -6.83 4.65 7.94
CA ARG A 268 -6.64 4.30 9.34
C ARG A 268 -6.24 2.83 9.42
N LEU A 269 -5.01 2.55 9.86
CA LEU A 269 -4.57 1.19 10.19
C LEU A 269 -4.69 1.00 11.69
N ILE A 270 -5.25 -0.14 12.08
CA ILE A 270 -5.29 -0.58 13.48
C ILE A 270 -4.20 -1.61 13.69
N HIS A 271 -3.45 -1.42 14.75
CA HIS A 271 -2.39 -2.33 15.20
C HIS A 271 -2.61 -2.72 16.67
N PRO A 272 -2.25 -3.94 17.08
CA PRO A 272 -2.15 -4.29 18.49
C PRO A 272 -1.23 -3.32 19.25
N THR A 273 -1.45 -3.16 20.56
CA THR A 273 -0.72 -2.18 21.38
C THR A 273 0.79 -2.42 21.47
N ASP A 274 1.25 -3.63 21.20
CA ASP A 274 2.66 -4.04 21.16
C ASP A 274 3.32 -3.83 19.80
N HIS A 275 2.61 -3.24 18.82
CA HIS A 275 3.16 -2.93 17.50
C HIS A 275 4.39 -2.00 17.61
N ASN A 276 5.47 -2.39 16.95
CA ASN A 276 6.70 -1.62 16.92
C ASN A 276 7.35 -1.67 15.53
N PHE A 277 7.36 -0.54 14.85
CA PHE A 277 7.93 -0.42 13.51
C PHE A 277 9.38 -0.90 13.41
N TYR A 278 10.21 -0.59 14.41
CA TYR A 278 11.62 -1.01 14.39
C TYR A 278 11.80 -2.51 14.65
N ALA A 279 10.92 -3.12 15.44
CA ALA A 279 10.89 -4.56 15.58
C ALA A 279 10.57 -5.24 14.25
N THR A 280 9.54 -4.74 13.55
CA THR A 280 9.19 -5.21 12.21
C THR A 280 10.35 -5.03 11.22
N CYS A 281 11.06 -3.90 11.25
CA CYS A 281 12.26 -3.68 10.43
C CYS A 281 13.35 -4.72 10.74
N ARG A 282 13.65 -4.99 12.01
CA ARG A 282 14.65 -6.00 12.39
C ARG A 282 14.30 -7.39 11.86
N ASP A 283 13.07 -7.80 12.03
CA ASP A 283 12.61 -9.13 11.64
C ASP A 283 12.57 -9.29 10.11
N LYS A 284 12.15 -8.25 9.41
CA LYS A 284 11.99 -8.27 7.94
C LYS A 284 13.31 -8.10 7.20
N LEU A 285 14.19 -7.24 7.71
CA LEU A 285 15.43 -6.84 7.03
C LEU A 285 16.66 -7.59 7.57
N GLY A 286 16.48 -8.47 8.56
CA GLY A 286 17.56 -9.25 9.13
C GLY A 286 18.56 -8.44 9.95
N TRP A 287 18.17 -7.27 10.48
CA TRP A 287 19.08 -6.42 11.24
C TRP A 287 19.55 -7.01 12.57
N ALA A 288 18.83 -8.01 13.09
CA ALA A 288 19.17 -8.70 14.33
C ALA A 288 19.94 -10.01 14.12
N SER A 289 20.21 -10.42 12.87
CA SER A 289 20.81 -11.72 12.56
C SER A 289 22.30 -11.85 12.93
N ASN A 290 22.95 -10.74 13.32
CA ASN A 290 24.31 -10.73 13.86
C ASN A 290 24.32 -10.12 15.26
N THR A 291 23.70 -10.76 16.23
CA THR A 291 24.11 -10.53 17.61
C THR A 291 25.53 -11.09 17.69
N ILE A 292 26.53 -10.22 17.81
CA ILE A 292 27.91 -10.56 18.08
C ILE A 292 27.85 -11.45 19.32
N ALA A 293 28.16 -12.75 19.13
CA ALA A 293 28.41 -13.62 20.25
C ALA A 293 29.60 -13.01 21.00
N SER A 294 29.32 -12.34 22.10
CA SER A 294 30.31 -11.88 23.08
C SER A 294 30.76 -13.02 23.95
#